data_cf9d581aaaaa27ce8a58d192eba0e21b
#
_entry.id   cf9d581aaaaa27ce8a58d192eba0e21b
#
_cell.length_a   1.000
_cell.length_b   1.000
_cell.length_c   1.000
_cell.angle_alpha   90.00
_cell.angle_beta   90.00
_cell.angle_gamma   90.00
#
_symmetry.space_group_name_H-M   'P 1'
#
loop_
_entity.id
_entity.type
_entity.pdbx_description
1 polymer ?
#
loop_
_entity_poly.entity_id
_entity_poly.type
_entity_poly.pdbx_seq_one_letter_code
_entity_poly.pdbx_strand_id
1 'polypeptide(L)'
;YIRSNHMFDDCKHIITGVSGGADSVCLLLMLCDYVKKYQPDVCIHAVHVNHMIRQEALSDEEFTKKLCEKHGVDCYVEHIDCVGIARKNNLTVEEAGRLERYRIFNEIAKKYAYDGKSMISVAHHMNDQAETVIMNMARGTSLKGVRGIVPVRDNICRPLLCITRSQIEGYLTAREQSYVTDLSLIHISEPTRL
;
A
#
# COMPACT_ATOMS: atom_id res chain seq x y z
N TYR A 1 17.80 -1.94 -1.33
CA TYR A 1 17.01 -1.86 -0.10
C TYR A 1 16.20 -3.15 0.12
N ILE A 2 15.44 -3.62 -0.88
CA ILE A 2 14.67 -4.89 -0.78
C ILE A 2 15.58 -6.05 -0.37
N ARG A 3 16.68 -6.26 -1.09
CA ARG A 3 17.63 -7.34 -0.83
C ARG A 3 18.36 -7.19 0.51
N SER A 4 18.75 -5.96 0.89
CA SER A 4 19.43 -5.69 2.16
C SER A 4 18.54 -5.91 3.40
N ASN A 5 17.22 -5.92 3.22
CA ASN A 5 16.25 -6.18 4.27
C ASN A 5 15.57 -7.55 4.13
N HIS A 6 16.05 -8.41 3.23
CA HIS A 6 15.54 -9.78 3.04
C HIS A 6 14.02 -9.86 2.87
N MET A 7 13.43 -8.87 2.15
CA MET A 7 11.97 -8.68 2.13
C MET A 7 11.22 -9.83 1.45
N PHE A 8 11.83 -10.44 0.44
CA PHE A 8 11.19 -11.48 -0.38
C PHE A 8 12.02 -12.76 -0.46
N ASP A 9 12.91 -13.00 0.52
CA ASP A 9 13.68 -14.24 0.58
C ASP A 9 12.72 -15.43 0.77
N ASP A 10 12.89 -16.47 -0.04
CA ASP A 10 12.05 -17.67 -0.10
C ASP A 10 10.54 -17.39 -0.34
N CYS A 11 10.23 -16.21 -0.87
CA CYS A 11 8.87 -15.83 -1.20
C CYS A 11 8.45 -16.42 -2.55
N LYS A 12 7.20 -16.90 -2.64
CA LYS A 12 6.56 -17.33 -3.90
C LYS A 12 5.46 -16.38 -4.34
N HIS A 13 4.82 -15.70 -3.39
CA HIS A 13 3.70 -14.82 -3.67
C HIS A 13 3.87 -13.48 -2.96
N ILE A 14 3.71 -12.39 -3.69
CA ILE A 14 3.67 -11.02 -3.17
C ILE A 14 2.25 -10.49 -3.31
N ILE A 15 1.59 -10.22 -2.19
CA ILE A 15 0.27 -9.59 -2.15
C ILE A 15 0.49 -8.08 -1.95
N THR A 16 0.04 -7.24 -2.87
CA THR A 16 0.23 -5.80 -2.78
C THR A 16 -1.08 -5.02 -2.89
N GLY A 17 -1.29 -4.06 -1.98
CA GLY A 17 -2.44 -3.16 -2.05
C GLY A 17 -2.23 -2.10 -3.12
N VAL A 18 -3.20 -1.96 -4.05
CA VAL A 18 -3.17 -0.96 -5.13
C VAL A 18 -4.44 -0.13 -5.07
N SER A 19 -4.34 1.11 -4.57
CA SER A 19 -5.46 2.05 -4.50
C SER A 19 -5.63 2.90 -5.75
N GLY A 20 -4.69 2.84 -6.69
CA GLY A 20 -4.61 3.74 -7.84
C GLY A 20 -3.78 5.00 -7.60
N GLY A 21 -3.55 5.41 -6.35
CA GLY A 21 -2.71 6.56 -6.00
C GLY A 21 -1.23 6.33 -6.27
N ALA A 22 -0.46 7.43 -6.38
CA ALA A 22 0.93 7.41 -6.82
C ALA A 22 1.81 6.39 -6.07
N ASP A 23 1.72 6.29 -4.74
CA ASP A 23 2.56 5.40 -3.95
C ASP A 23 2.29 3.93 -4.27
N SER A 24 1.01 3.55 -4.37
CA SER A 24 0.60 2.18 -4.67
C SER A 24 0.91 1.79 -6.12
N VAL A 25 0.77 2.71 -7.06
CA VAL A 25 1.14 2.52 -8.48
C VAL A 25 2.66 2.36 -8.59
N CYS A 26 3.44 3.23 -7.95
CA CYS A 26 4.89 3.13 -7.91
C CYS A 26 5.34 1.78 -7.32
N LEU A 27 4.75 1.36 -6.19
CA LEU A 27 5.05 0.08 -5.58
C LEU A 27 4.80 -1.08 -6.55
N LEU A 28 3.65 -1.13 -7.19
CA LEU A 28 3.31 -2.19 -8.15
C LEU A 28 4.34 -2.27 -9.27
N LEU A 29 4.67 -1.13 -9.91
CA LEU A 29 5.63 -1.10 -11.01
C LEU A 29 7.04 -1.54 -10.57
N MET A 30 7.48 -1.06 -9.40
CA MET A 30 8.78 -1.46 -8.85
C MET A 30 8.83 -2.94 -8.49
N LEU A 31 7.73 -3.51 -7.99
CA LEU A 31 7.64 -4.95 -7.73
C LEU A 31 7.69 -5.76 -9.03
N CYS A 32 6.99 -5.34 -10.08
CA CYS A 32 7.05 -5.98 -11.40
C CYS A 32 8.48 -5.98 -11.96
N ASP A 33 9.18 -4.83 -11.90
CA ASP A 33 10.57 -4.75 -12.34
C ASP A 33 11.51 -5.62 -11.49
N TYR A 34 11.30 -5.62 -10.16
CA TYR A 34 12.11 -6.40 -9.24
C TYR A 34 11.96 -7.90 -9.48
N VAL A 35 10.73 -8.38 -9.58
CA VAL A 35 10.43 -9.80 -9.82
C VAL A 35 10.99 -10.23 -11.17
N LYS A 36 10.72 -9.48 -12.23
CA LYS A 36 11.24 -9.78 -13.58
C LYS A 36 12.76 -9.88 -13.60
N LYS A 37 13.46 -9.07 -12.81
CA LYS A 37 14.94 -9.00 -12.83
C LYS A 37 15.61 -9.99 -11.90
N TYR A 38 15.03 -10.28 -10.73
CA TYR A 38 15.73 -10.98 -9.66
C TYR A 38 15.03 -12.25 -9.18
N GLN A 39 13.73 -12.38 -9.36
CA GLN A 39 12.94 -13.51 -8.85
C GLN A 39 11.78 -13.86 -9.80
N PRO A 40 12.06 -14.30 -11.05
CA PRO A 40 11.06 -14.49 -12.09
C PRO A 40 9.98 -15.54 -11.76
N ASP A 41 10.23 -16.41 -10.76
CA ASP A 41 9.29 -17.42 -10.29
C ASP A 41 8.32 -16.92 -9.21
N VAL A 42 8.42 -15.65 -8.82
CA VAL A 42 7.55 -15.03 -7.81
C VAL A 42 6.34 -14.40 -8.49
N CYS A 43 5.15 -14.75 -8.02
CA CYS A 43 3.89 -14.20 -8.50
C CYS A 43 3.48 -12.96 -7.69
N ILE A 44 3.01 -11.91 -8.39
CA ILE A 44 2.45 -10.70 -7.76
C ILE A 44 0.92 -10.77 -7.86
N HIS A 45 0.24 -10.48 -6.75
CA HIS A 45 -1.21 -10.38 -6.66
C HIS A 45 -1.58 -8.99 -6.14
N ALA A 46 -2.17 -8.18 -7.00
CA ALA A 46 -2.67 -6.86 -6.64
C ALA A 46 -4.05 -6.98 -5.96
N VAL A 47 -4.26 -6.17 -4.93
CA VAL A 47 -5.54 -6.10 -4.22
C VAL A 47 -6.02 -4.66 -4.20
N HIS A 48 -7.13 -4.40 -4.86
CA HIS A 48 -7.83 -3.13 -4.80
C HIS A 48 -8.97 -3.24 -3.79
N VAL A 49 -8.96 -2.37 -2.79
CA VAL A 49 -10.03 -2.30 -1.79
C VAL A 49 -10.86 -1.05 -2.06
N ASN A 50 -12.07 -1.26 -2.55
CA ASN A 50 -13.04 -0.21 -2.77
C ASN A 50 -13.85 0.02 -1.48
N HIS A 51 -13.65 1.16 -0.84
CA HIS A 51 -14.29 1.50 0.43
C HIS A 51 -15.74 1.97 0.31
N MET A 52 -16.28 2.04 -0.92
CA MET A 52 -17.66 2.46 -1.25
C MET A 52 -18.05 3.84 -0.67
N ILE A 53 -17.08 4.72 -0.45
CA ILE A 53 -17.29 6.03 0.17
C ILE A 53 -17.52 7.13 -0.88
N ARG A 54 -17.00 6.96 -2.11
CA ARG A 54 -16.98 7.98 -3.15
C ARG A 54 -17.63 7.48 -4.44
N GLN A 55 -18.19 8.41 -5.23
CA GLN A 55 -18.69 8.09 -6.58
C GLN A 55 -17.57 7.72 -7.56
N GLU A 56 -16.37 8.30 -7.38
CA GLU A 56 -15.20 8.02 -8.21
C GLU A 56 -14.56 6.65 -7.93
N ALA A 57 -14.98 5.94 -6.88
CA ALA A 57 -14.41 4.65 -6.50
C ALA A 57 -14.50 3.58 -7.61
N LEU A 58 -15.48 3.70 -8.53
CA LEU A 58 -15.59 2.81 -9.69
C LEU A 58 -14.55 3.13 -10.76
N SER A 59 -14.21 4.41 -10.97
CA SER A 59 -13.16 4.80 -11.92
C SER A 59 -11.78 4.41 -11.43
N ASP A 60 -11.54 4.48 -10.11
CA ASP A 60 -10.29 4.06 -9.48
C ASP A 60 -10.08 2.54 -9.58
N GLU A 61 -11.17 1.78 -9.43
CA GLU A 61 -11.19 0.35 -9.63
C GLU A 61 -10.88 -0.03 -11.08
N GLU A 62 -11.53 0.63 -12.05
CA GLU A 62 -11.28 0.39 -13.48
C GLU A 62 -9.84 0.75 -13.87
N PHE A 63 -9.33 1.87 -13.38
CA PHE A 63 -7.94 2.26 -13.56
C PHE A 63 -6.98 1.19 -13.02
N THR A 64 -7.22 0.71 -11.81
CA THR A 64 -6.37 -0.31 -11.17
C THR A 64 -6.41 -1.63 -11.93
N LYS A 65 -7.59 -2.09 -12.38
CA LYS A 65 -7.74 -3.29 -13.20
C LYS A 65 -6.93 -3.19 -14.50
N LYS A 66 -7.07 -2.08 -15.24
CA LYS A 66 -6.33 -1.83 -16.49
C LYS A 66 -4.82 -1.79 -16.27
N LEU A 67 -4.38 -1.18 -15.15
CA LEU A 67 -2.97 -1.14 -14.79
C LEU A 67 -2.42 -2.54 -14.53
N CYS A 68 -3.13 -3.35 -13.76
CA CYS A 68 -2.73 -4.73 -13.46
C CYS A 68 -2.68 -5.59 -14.74
N GLU A 69 -3.71 -5.51 -15.58
CA GLU A 69 -3.77 -6.20 -16.86
C GLU A 69 -2.58 -5.84 -17.77
N LYS A 70 -2.25 -4.55 -17.90
CA LYS A 70 -1.10 -4.05 -18.67
C LYS A 70 0.23 -4.67 -18.21
N HIS A 71 0.34 -5.01 -16.93
CA HIS A 71 1.56 -5.58 -16.34
C HIS A 71 1.50 -7.09 -16.10
N GLY A 72 0.41 -7.77 -16.51
CA GLY A 72 0.22 -9.21 -16.33
C GLY A 72 0.11 -9.63 -14.87
N VAL A 73 -0.49 -8.77 -14.01
CA VAL A 73 -0.68 -9.00 -12.59
C VAL A 73 -2.13 -9.33 -12.29
N ASP A 74 -2.38 -10.41 -11.54
CA ASP A 74 -3.71 -10.74 -11.05
C ASP A 74 -4.26 -9.65 -10.14
N CYS A 75 -5.48 -9.17 -10.38
CA CYS A 75 -6.12 -8.12 -9.61
C CYS A 75 -7.35 -8.64 -8.88
N TYR A 76 -7.31 -8.64 -7.56
CA TYR A 76 -8.44 -8.90 -6.67
C TYR A 76 -9.11 -7.57 -6.32
N VAL A 77 -10.43 -7.52 -6.45
CA VAL A 77 -11.22 -6.34 -6.06
C VAL A 77 -12.17 -6.74 -4.95
N GLU A 78 -12.11 -6.01 -3.86
CA GLU A 78 -12.95 -6.22 -2.68
C GLU A 78 -13.70 -4.94 -2.34
N HIS A 79 -15.01 -5.06 -2.12
CA HIS A 79 -15.87 -3.95 -1.74
C HIS A 79 -16.17 -4.00 -0.24
N ILE A 80 -15.95 -2.90 0.47
CA ILE A 80 -16.08 -2.84 1.93
C ILE A 80 -16.99 -1.68 2.34
N ASP A 81 -18.03 -1.97 3.13
CA ASP A 81 -18.77 -0.94 3.86
C ASP A 81 -18.00 -0.50 5.11
N CYS A 82 -17.00 0.34 4.93
CA CYS A 82 -16.19 0.86 6.04
C CYS A 82 -17.01 1.64 7.06
N VAL A 83 -18.06 2.34 6.65
CA VAL A 83 -18.92 3.14 7.53
C VAL A 83 -19.74 2.23 8.45
N GLY A 84 -20.35 1.18 7.89
CA GLY A 84 -21.10 0.20 8.66
C GLY A 84 -20.22 -0.56 9.65
N ILE A 85 -19.01 -0.96 9.22
CA ILE A 85 -18.05 -1.68 10.08
C ILE A 85 -17.55 -0.76 11.21
N ALA A 86 -17.22 0.51 10.91
CA ALA A 86 -16.79 1.49 11.90
C ALA A 86 -17.83 1.66 13.00
N ARG A 87 -19.10 1.86 12.62
CA ARG A 87 -20.22 2.00 13.57
C ARG A 87 -20.40 0.75 14.44
N LYS A 88 -20.37 -0.43 13.83
CA LYS A 88 -20.58 -1.70 14.54
C LYS A 88 -19.49 -1.98 15.58
N ASN A 89 -18.24 -1.59 15.28
CA ASN A 89 -17.08 -1.91 16.12
C ASN A 89 -16.59 -0.71 16.95
N ASN A 90 -17.28 0.43 16.92
CA ASN A 90 -16.90 1.66 17.62
C ASN A 90 -15.48 2.16 17.25
N LEU A 91 -15.18 2.11 15.94
CA LEU A 91 -13.92 2.54 15.34
C LEU A 91 -14.13 3.79 14.49
N THR A 92 -13.04 4.49 14.17
CA THR A 92 -13.06 5.47 13.08
C THR A 92 -13.17 4.75 11.73
N VAL A 93 -13.66 5.43 10.70
CA VAL A 93 -13.77 4.87 9.34
C VAL A 93 -12.38 4.47 8.80
N GLU A 94 -11.36 5.26 9.15
CA GLU A 94 -9.97 4.98 8.77
C GLU A 94 -9.44 3.70 9.43
N GLU A 95 -9.67 3.54 10.74
CA GLU A 95 -9.29 2.32 11.47
C GLU A 95 -10.00 1.08 10.92
N ALA A 96 -11.31 1.19 10.67
CA ALA A 96 -12.10 0.10 10.07
C ALA A 96 -11.56 -0.28 8.69
N GLY A 97 -11.30 0.70 7.82
CA GLY A 97 -10.72 0.49 6.50
C GLY A 97 -9.33 -0.15 6.55
N ARG A 98 -8.50 0.28 7.53
CA ARG A 98 -7.17 -0.31 7.74
C ARG A 98 -7.26 -1.78 8.20
N LEU A 99 -8.09 -2.10 9.17
CA LEU A 99 -8.27 -3.46 9.68
C LEU A 99 -8.77 -4.41 8.58
N GLU A 100 -9.80 -3.99 7.84
CA GLU A 100 -10.35 -4.79 6.75
C GLU A 100 -9.36 -5.01 5.62
N ARG A 101 -8.57 -3.99 5.27
CA ARG A 101 -7.51 -4.12 4.27
C ARG A 101 -6.52 -5.23 4.64
N TYR A 102 -6.01 -5.23 5.89
CA TYR A 102 -5.09 -6.27 6.33
C TYR A 102 -5.75 -7.64 6.46
N ARG A 103 -7.04 -7.70 6.83
CA ARG A 103 -7.81 -8.95 6.83
C ARG A 103 -7.83 -9.56 5.44
N ILE A 104 -8.19 -8.76 4.43
CA ILE A 104 -8.25 -9.21 3.02
C ILE A 104 -6.88 -9.65 2.53
N PHE A 105 -5.83 -8.86 2.77
CA PHE A 105 -4.47 -9.24 2.37
C PHE A 105 -4.06 -10.58 2.96
N ASN A 106 -4.35 -10.82 4.24
CA ASN A 106 -4.03 -12.09 4.88
C ASN A 106 -4.88 -13.25 4.36
N GLU A 107 -6.14 -13.03 4.01
CA GLU A 107 -6.99 -14.05 3.40
C GLU A 107 -6.49 -14.46 2.02
N ILE A 108 -6.08 -13.49 1.20
CA ILE A 108 -5.48 -13.77 -0.10
C ILE A 108 -4.12 -14.47 0.07
N ALA A 109 -3.27 -14.04 1.01
CA ALA A 109 -2.02 -14.70 1.31
C ALA A 109 -2.21 -16.18 1.72
N LYS A 110 -3.25 -16.47 2.50
CA LYS A 110 -3.61 -17.84 2.91
C LYS A 110 -4.05 -18.71 1.73
N LYS A 111 -4.68 -18.16 0.69
CA LYS A 111 -5.07 -18.92 -0.52
C LYS A 111 -3.86 -19.54 -1.20
N TYR A 112 -2.69 -18.92 -1.09
CA TYR A 112 -1.45 -19.36 -1.72
C TYR A 112 -0.48 -20.07 -0.77
N ALA A 113 -0.86 -20.28 0.50
CA ALA A 113 0.00 -20.90 1.50
C ALA A 113 0.41 -22.35 1.18
N TYR A 114 -0.33 -23.03 0.32
CA TYR A 114 -0.01 -24.39 -0.14
C TYR A 114 1.14 -24.42 -1.15
N ASP A 115 1.37 -23.33 -1.88
CA ASP A 115 2.38 -23.23 -2.94
C ASP A 115 3.71 -22.60 -2.42
N GLY A 116 3.67 -21.95 -1.29
CA GLY A 116 4.86 -21.37 -0.68
C GLY A 116 4.60 -20.17 0.21
N LYS A 117 5.69 -19.52 0.61
CA LYS A 117 5.66 -18.34 1.46
C LYS A 117 5.06 -17.14 0.72
N SER A 118 4.11 -16.48 1.36
CA SER A 118 3.50 -15.24 0.88
C SER A 118 3.92 -14.04 1.72
N MET A 119 4.25 -12.92 1.07
CA MET A 119 4.56 -11.64 1.71
C MET A 119 3.57 -10.58 1.29
N ILE A 120 3.16 -9.72 2.23
CA ILE A 120 2.30 -8.57 1.97
C ILE A 120 3.18 -7.33 1.80
N SER A 121 3.04 -6.65 0.66
CA SER A 121 3.79 -5.44 0.36
C SER A 121 2.89 -4.20 0.43
N VAL A 122 3.30 -3.18 1.19
CA VAL A 122 2.54 -1.94 1.37
C VAL A 122 3.39 -0.71 1.03
N ALA A 123 2.73 0.32 0.51
CA ALA A 123 3.35 1.49 -0.12
C ALA A 123 3.76 2.60 0.87
N HIS A 124 4.14 2.26 2.11
CA HIS A 124 4.68 3.26 3.02
C HIS A 124 6.05 3.74 2.52
N HIS A 125 6.26 5.05 2.57
CA HIS A 125 7.47 5.71 2.07
C HIS A 125 8.19 6.52 3.18
N MET A 126 9.27 7.22 2.83
CA MET A 126 10.11 7.93 3.81
C MET A 126 9.36 9.05 4.54
N ASN A 127 8.42 9.73 3.88
CA ASN A 127 7.63 10.79 4.54
C ASN A 127 6.71 10.22 5.62
N ASP A 128 6.08 9.05 5.38
CA ASP A 128 5.27 8.35 6.41
C ASP A 128 6.12 7.97 7.62
N GLN A 129 7.38 7.56 7.36
CA GLN A 129 8.34 7.30 8.42
C GLN A 129 8.59 8.54 9.27
N ALA A 130 8.86 9.69 8.63
CA ALA A 130 9.10 10.95 9.32
C ALA A 130 7.89 11.39 10.15
N GLU A 131 6.69 11.33 9.57
CA GLU A 131 5.43 11.63 10.27
C GLU A 131 5.24 10.72 11.48
N THR A 132 5.45 9.42 11.32
CA THR A 132 5.31 8.45 12.42
C THR A 132 6.29 8.74 13.55
N VAL A 133 7.54 9.05 13.23
CA VAL A 133 8.55 9.40 14.25
C VAL A 133 8.16 10.68 14.99
N ILE A 134 7.76 11.74 14.27
CA ILE A 134 7.34 13.01 14.86
C ILE A 134 6.11 12.82 15.78
N MET A 135 5.11 12.08 15.31
CA MET A 135 3.91 11.78 16.11
C MET A 135 4.24 10.98 17.37
N ASN A 136 5.15 10.00 17.28
CA ASN A 136 5.58 9.21 18.42
C ASN A 136 6.36 10.07 19.44
N MET A 137 7.22 10.97 18.97
CA MET A 137 7.93 11.92 19.84
C MET A 137 6.96 12.88 20.54
N ALA A 138 5.99 13.42 19.83
CA ALA A 138 4.96 14.31 20.40
C ALA A 138 4.10 13.63 21.47
N ARG A 139 3.89 12.31 21.36
CA ARG A 139 3.16 11.49 22.35
C ARG A 139 4.03 11.07 23.55
N GLY A 140 5.29 11.48 23.62
CA GLY A 140 6.20 11.14 24.73
C GLY A 140 6.57 9.66 24.81
N THR A 141 6.63 8.95 23.68
CA THR A 141 7.00 7.55 23.68
C THR A 141 8.48 7.32 24.03
N SER A 142 8.78 6.17 24.63
CA SER A 142 10.15 5.74 24.94
C SER A 142 10.98 5.57 23.65
N LEU A 143 12.31 5.39 23.78
CA LEU A 143 13.25 5.15 22.67
C LEU A 143 12.79 4.06 21.68
N LYS A 144 11.99 3.09 22.12
CA LYS A 144 11.38 2.09 21.23
C LYS A 144 10.35 2.68 20.29
N GLY A 145 9.60 3.71 20.69
CA GLY A 145 8.61 4.38 19.86
C GLY A 145 9.23 5.30 18.79
N VAL A 146 10.44 5.82 19.04
CA VAL A 146 11.19 6.65 18.07
C VAL A 146 11.65 5.83 16.86
N ARG A 147 11.64 4.50 16.94
CA ARG A 147 12.06 3.63 15.84
C ARG A 147 11.20 3.77 14.57
N GLY A 148 9.98 4.30 14.68
CA GLY A 148 9.07 4.51 13.56
C GLY A 148 8.62 3.21 12.88
N ILE A 149 8.39 3.29 11.57
CA ILE A 149 7.95 2.16 10.73
C ILE A 149 9.15 1.28 10.39
N VAL A 150 9.05 -0.04 10.63
CA VAL A 150 10.13 -0.98 10.29
C VAL A 150 9.98 -1.52 8.86
N PRO A 151 11.09 -1.81 8.15
CA PRO A 151 11.06 -2.34 6.78
C PRO A 151 10.28 -3.63 6.63
N VAL A 152 10.45 -4.55 7.57
CA VAL A 152 9.76 -5.84 7.61
C VAL A 152 9.21 -6.08 9.01
N ARG A 153 7.96 -6.51 9.10
CA ARG A 153 7.32 -7.00 10.33
C ARG A 153 6.42 -8.17 9.98
N ASP A 154 6.71 -9.32 10.55
CA ASP A 154 6.00 -10.58 10.26
C ASP A 154 6.02 -10.88 8.75
N ASN A 155 4.86 -10.98 8.12
CA ASN A 155 4.72 -11.16 6.69
C ASN A 155 4.50 -9.84 5.90
N ILE A 156 4.71 -8.68 6.52
CA ILE A 156 4.49 -7.37 5.90
C ILE A 156 5.83 -6.69 5.62
N CYS A 157 6.06 -6.28 4.39
CA CYS A 157 7.23 -5.52 3.96
C CYS A 157 6.87 -4.16 3.33
N ARG A 158 7.84 -3.24 3.34
CA ARG A 158 7.68 -1.84 2.91
C ARG A 158 8.82 -1.41 2.01
N PRO A 159 8.76 -1.80 0.72
CA PRO A 159 9.84 -1.55 -0.22
C PRO A 159 10.16 -0.08 -0.45
N LEU A 160 9.15 0.81 -0.36
CA LEU A 160 9.30 2.25 -0.64
C LEU A 160 9.79 3.07 0.55
N LEU A 161 10.03 2.46 1.72
CA LEU A 161 10.39 3.19 2.94
C LEU A 161 11.74 3.94 2.83
N CYS A 162 12.55 3.63 1.83
CA CYS A 162 13.84 4.27 1.55
C CYS A 162 13.77 5.43 0.56
N ILE A 163 12.59 5.76 0.02
CA ILE A 163 12.40 6.82 -0.97
C ILE A 163 11.35 7.82 -0.51
N THR A 164 11.47 9.06 -0.99
CA THR A 164 10.53 10.14 -0.69
C THR A 164 9.35 10.15 -1.65
N ARG A 165 8.29 10.86 -1.28
CA ARG A 165 7.14 11.13 -2.15
C ARG A 165 7.54 11.78 -3.47
N SER A 166 8.42 12.79 -3.45
CA SER A 166 8.94 13.42 -4.66
C SER A 166 9.65 12.45 -5.59
N GLN A 167 10.42 11.48 -5.03
CA GLN A 167 11.08 10.46 -5.84
C GLN A 167 10.08 9.49 -6.48
N ILE A 168 8.99 9.16 -5.76
CA ILE A 168 7.87 8.37 -6.30
C ILE A 168 7.24 9.08 -7.49
N GLU A 169 6.90 10.35 -7.35
CA GLU A 169 6.29 11.15 -8.41
C GLU A 169 7.22 11.34 -9.60
N GLY A 170 8.50 11.61 -9.35
CA GLY A 170 9.53 11.68 -10.39
C GLY A 170 9.69 10.37 -11.17
N TYR A 171 9.66 9.23 -10.47
CA TYR A 171 9.71 7.91 -11.11
C TYR A 171 8.51 7.66 -12.02
N LEU A 172 7.30 7.99 -11.56
CA LEU A 172 6.07 7.83 -12.36
C LEU A 172 6.05 8.77 -13.57
N THR A 173 6.48 10.02 -13.40
CA THR A 173 6.61 11.00 -14.48
C THR A 173 7.59 10.53 -15.55
N ALA A 174 8.76 10.03 -15.15
CA ALA A 174 9.77 9.52 -16.08
C ALA A 174 9.30 8.28 -16.87
N ARG A 175 8.28 7.57 -16.37
CA ARG A 175 7.64 6.45 -17.03
C ARG A 175 6.36 6.80 -17.79
N GLU A 176 5.98 8.06 -17.80
CA GLU A 176 4.70 8.54 -18.35
C GLU A 176 3.51 7.74 -17.79
N GLN A 177 3.64 7.30 -16.52
CA GLN A 177 2.60 6.52 -15.86
C GLN A 177 1.68 7.44 -15.06
N SER A 178 0.41 7.48 -15.48
CA SER A 178 -0.67 8.16 -14.75
C SER A 178 -1.02 7.44 -13.45
N TYR A 179 -1.59 8.18 -12.51
CA TYR A 179 -2.14 7.68 -11.26
C TYR A 179 -3.35 8.53 -10.86
N VAL A 180 -4.19 8.00 -9.99
CA VAL A 180 -5.36 8.70 -9.45
C VAL A 180 -4.90 9.71 -8.41
N THR A 181 -5.32 10.96 -8.56
CA THR A 181 -5.08 12.02 -7.57
C THR A 181 -6.34 12.20 -6.73
N ASP A 182 -6.19 12.02 -5.42
CA ASP A 182 -7.27 12.29 -4.48
C ASP A 182 -7.46 13.80 -4.29
N LEU A 183 -8.40 14.38 -5.02
CA LEU A 183 -8.70 15.82 -4.93
C LEU A 183 -9.28 16.22 -3.57
N SER A 184 -9.78 15.30 -2.77
CA SER A 184 -10.36 15.59 -1.45
C SER A 184 -9.30 16.00 -0.42
N LEU A 185 -8.04 15.65 -0.63
CA LEU A 185 -6.92 16.03 0.25
C LEU A 185 -6.42 17.46 -0.01
N ILE A 186 -6.79 18.07 -1.14
CA ILE A 186 -6.36 19.44 -1.50
C ILE A 186 -7.11 20.49 -0.66
N HIS A 187 -8.30 20.18 -0.16
CA HIS A 187 -9.12 21.12 0.64
C HIS A 187 -8.76 21.21 2.13
N ILE A 188 -7.80 20.40 2.62
CA ILE A 188 -7.39 20.42 4.06
C ILE A 188 -6.23 21.39 4.33
N SER A 189 -5.62 21.97 3.30
CA SER A 189 -4.42 22.80 3.44
C SER A 189 -4.61 24.31 3.30
N GLU A 190 -5.85 24.84 3.35
CA GLU A 190 -6.02 26.28 3.58
C GLU A 190 -6.04 26.55 5.09
N PRO A 191 -5.00 27.16 5.66
CA PRO A 191 -5.09 27.66 7.03
C PRO A 191 -6.11 28.78 7.06
N THR A 192 -7.22 28.55 7.73
CA THR A 192 -8.17 29.62 8.12
C THR A 192 -7.37 30.67 8.90
N ARG A 193 -6.99 31.76 8.25
CA ARG A 193 -6.50 32.95 8.96
C ARG A 193 -7.66 33.50 9.78
N LEU A 194 -7.55 33.38 11.09
CA LEU A 194 -8.23 34.25 12.04
C LEU A 194 -7.43 35.55 12.15
#